data_0ccb31e9e7dc2727715b72d91d2ed029
#
_entry.id   0ccb31e9e7dc2727715b72d91d2ed029
#
_cell.length_a   1.000
_cell.length_b   1.000
_cell.length_c   1.000
_cell.angle_alpha   90.00
_cell.angle_beta   90.00
_cell.angle_gamma   90.00
#
_symmetry.space_group_name_H-M   'P 1'
#
loop_
_entity.id
_entity.type
_entity.pdbx_description
1 polymer ?
#
loop_
_entity_poly.entity_id
_entity_poly.type
_entity_poly.pdbx_seq_one_letter_code
_entity_poly.pdbx_strand_id
1 'polypeptide(L)'
;MKVSYLNDAFFSRLETLALNLRTDLSGYFGGKHLVKTYGQTVEFADYREYQLGDDIRRIDWNLYSRFEKYFLKLFTDERQMQIQIFLDCSASMGKENPKKAAYAIATAAALGFLSVHNMDKVSYKLMRENRSEDPFGTIVGKNAFFRAISELENTEFSEETDLEAAIKGCPNLGNGNGLAVIISDFFTDR
;
A
#
# COMPACT_ATOMS: atom_id res chain seq x y z
N MET A 1 -23.83 1.92 -21.04
CA MET A 1 -22.81 0.91 -21.29
C MET A 1 -21.68 1.17 -20.29
N LYS A 2 -21.49 0.31 -19.30
CA LYS A 2 -20.38 0.47 -18.33
C LYS A 2 -19.06 0.32 -19.08
N VAL A 3 -18.19 1.30 -18.97
CA VAL A 3 -16.83 1.21 -19.50
C VAL A 3 -16.00 0.55 -18.42
N SER A 4 -15.52 -0.67 -18.64
CA SER A 4 -14.56 -1.35 -17.76
C SER A 4 -13.22 -1.48 -18.47
N TYR A 5 -12.15 -1.16 -17.76
CA TYR A 5 -10.77 -1.36 -18.23
C TYR A 5 -10.12 -2.59 -17.60
N LEU A 6 -10.83 -3.28 -16.68
CA LEU A 6 -10.30 -4.39 -15.89
C LEU A 6 -10.47 -5.71 -16.66
N ASN A 7 -9.56 -6.00 -17.54
CA ASN A 7 -9.51 -7.23 -18.32
C ASN A 7 -8.17 -7.96 -18.13
N ASP A 8 -8.06 -9.17 -18.65
CA ASP A 8 -6.85 -9.98 -18.51
C ASP A 8 -5.60 -9.28 -19.06
N ALA A 9 -5.73 -8.52 -20.14
CA ALA A 9 -4.61 -7.75 -20.72
C ALA A 9 -4.15 -6.63 -19.79
N PHE A 10 -5.07 -6.00 -19.05
CA PHE A 10 -4.74 -5.00 -18.05
C PHE A 10 -3.92 -5.61 -16.90
N PHE A 11 -4.38 -6.72 -16.33
CA PHE A 11 -3.67 -7.38 -15.24
C PHE A 11 -2.33 -7.99 -15.68
N SER A 12 -2.24 -8.54 -16.88
CA SER A 12 -0.96 -9.03 -17.45
C SER A 12 0.08 -7.92 -17.59
N ARG A 13 -0.35 -6.71 -17.99
CA ARG A 13 0.55 -5.54 -18.06
C ARG A 13 1.01 -5.10 -16.67
N LEU A 14 0.13 -5.12 -15.67
CA LEU A 14 0.49 -4.81 -14.29
C LEU A 14 1.45 -5.85 -13.70
N GLU A 15 1.28 -7.11 -14.03
CA GLU A 15 2.20 -8.18 -13.60
C GLU A 15 3.60 -7.98 -14.18
N THR A 16 3.69 -7.63 -15.47
CA THR A 16 4.95 -7.27 -16.12
C THR A 16 5.60 -6.04 -15.47
N LEU A 17 4.80 -5.01 -15.16
CA LEU A 17 5.25 -3.81 -14.49
C LEU A 17 5.80 -4.13 -13.09
N ALA A 18 5.08 -4.95 -12.31
CA ALA A 18 5.49 -5.35 -10.97
C ALA A 18 6.84 -6.10 -10.98
N LEU A 19 7.06 -6.97 -11.96
CA LEU A 19 8.33 -7.68 -12.13
C LEU A 19 9.48 -6.72 -12.48
N ASN A 20 9.25 -5.78 -13.39
CA ASN A 20 10.26 -4.80 -13.79
C ASN A 20 10.61 -3.85 -12.63
N LEU A 21 9.61 -3.39 -11.87
CA LEU A 21 9.84 -2.55 -10.69
C LEU A 21 10.69 -3.27 -9.63
N ARG A 22 10.53 -4.57 -9.44
CA ARG A 22 11.34 -5.34 -8.51
C ARG A 22 12.83 -5.37 -8.90
N THR A 23 13.13 -5.44 -10.18
CA THR A 23 14.50 -5.44 -10.70
C THR A 23 15.15 -4.06 -10.61
N ASP A 24 14.42 -3.00 -10.93
CA ASP A 24 14.97 -1.63 -10.90
C ASP A 24 15.12 -1.08 -9.48
N LEU A 25 14.18 -1.41 -8.59
CA LEU A 25 14.19 -0.93 -7.21
C LEU A 25 15.21 -1.65 -6.32
N SER A 26 15.61 -2.87 -6.64
CA SER A 26 16.67 -3.58 -5.91
C SER A 26 18.02 -2.85 -5.98
N GLY A 27 18.25 -2.02 -7.01
CA GLY A 27 19.42 -1.16 -7.15
C GLY A 27 19.32 0.19 -6.43
N TYR A 28 18.11 0.73 -6.26
CA TYR A 28 17.88 2.09 -5.72
C TYR A 28 17.50 2.13 -4.24
N PHE A 29 16.83 1.09 -3.73
CA PHE A 29 16.44 0.99 -2.31
C PHE A 29 17.47 0.30 -1.42
N GLY A 30 18.74 0.43 -1.74
CA GLY A 30 19.83 0.24 -0.77
C GLY A 30 19.79 1.23 0.40
N GLY A 31 18.77 2.09 0.45
CA GLY A 31 18.44 2.97 1.57
C GLY A 31 17.77 2.16 2.68
N LYS A 32 18.61 1.58 3.54
CA LYS A 32 18.20 0.84 4.74
C LYS A 32 17.34 1.73 5.64
N HIS A 33 16.03 1.61 5.57
CA HIS A 33 15.18 2.02 6.67
C HIS A 33 15.34 0.99 7.81
N LEU A 34 16.35 1.23 8.64
CA LEU A 34 16.57 0.49 9.87
C LEU A 34 15.45 0.86 10.86
N VAL A 35 14.33 0.16 10.79
CA VAL A 35 13.28 0.30 11.79
C VAL A 35 13.69 -0.52 13.01
N LYS A 36 13.95 0.16 14.12
CA LYS A 36 14.17 -0.44 15.44
C LYS A 36 12.86 -1.04 15.94
N THR A 37 12.55 -2.30 15.62
CA THR A 37 11.39 -2.94 16.25
C THR A 37 11.61 -4.46 16.37
N TYR A 38 11.18 -4.99 17.50
CA TYR A 38 11.16 -6.41 17.79
C TYR A 38 9.93 -7.05 17.10
N GLY A 39 10.15 -7.89 16.08
CA GLY A 39 9.11 -8.67 15.39
C GLY A 39 9.57 -10.12 15.21
N GLN A 40 8.63 -11.04 15.10
CA GLN A 40 8.85 -12.49 15.16
C GLN A 40 9.46 -13.14 13.89
N THR A 41 9.69 -12.38 12.83
CA THR A 41 10.33 -12.85 11.60
C THR A 41 11.38 -11.83 11.18
N VAL A 42 12.57 -12.02 11.67
CA VAL A 42 13.70 -11.12 11.41
C VAL A 42 14.71 -11.90 10.57
N GLU A 43 14.83 -11.59 9.28
CA GLU A 43 15.87 -12.16 8.45
C GLU A 43 17.19 -11.43 8.65
N PHE A 44 18.27 -12.21 8.76
CA PHE A 44 19.62 -11.64 8.82
C PHE A 44 19.91 -10.90 7.51
N ALA A 45 20.29 -9.63 7.59
CA ALA A 45 20.59 -8.79 6.44
C ALA A 45 22.09 -8.65 6.19
N ASP A 46 22.84 -8.21 7.22
CA ASP A 46 24.24 -7.86 7.07
C ASP A 46 24.91 -7.63 8.42
N TYR A 47 26.23 -7.39 8.41
CA TYR A 47 26.99 -6.95 9.55
C TYR A 47 27.45 -5.48 9.38
N ARG A 48 27.46 -4.73 10.48
CA ARG A 48 28.04 -3.39 10.53
C ARG A 48 29.01 -3.30 11.70
N GLU A 49 30.10 -2.55 11.53
CA GLU A 49 30.98 -2.25 12.66
C GLU A 49 30.22 -1.45 13.73
N TYR A 50 30.48 -1.79 14.99
CA TYR A 50 29.91 -1.13 16.16
C TYR A 50 30.38 0.33 16.22
N GLN A 51 29.47 1.22 16.56
CA GLN A 51 29.74 2.63 16.85
C GLN A 51 29.34 2.95 18.29
N LEU A 52 30.01 3.90 18.90
CA LEU A 52 29.69 4.36 20.25
C LEU A 52 28.21 4.80 20.32
N GLY A 53 27.45 4.20 21.26
CA GLY A 53 26.01 4.43 21.42
C GLY A 53 25.12 3.33 20.84
N ASP A 54 25.68 2.36 20.12
CA ASP A 54 24.93 1.20 19.64
C ASP A 54 24.60 0.22 20.78
N ASP A 55 23.53 -0.58 20.59
CA ASP A 55 23.14 -1.60 21.56
C ASP A 55 24.13 -2.78 21.54
N ILE A 56 24.88 -2.93 22.61
CA ILE A 56 25.89 -3.98 22.79
C ILE A 56 25.31 -5.41 22.74
N ARG A 57 23.99 -5.58 22.99
CA ARG A 57 23.32 -6.89 22.92
C ARG A 57 23.25 -7.45 21.51
N ARG A 58 23.45 -6.61 20.50
CA ARG A 58 23.46 -6.98 19.09
C ARG A 58 24.83 -7.35 18.53
N ILE A 59 25.87 -7.29 19.38
CA ILE A 59 27.22 -7.66 18.97
C ILE A 59 27.28 -9.16 18.71
N ASP A 60 27.86 -9.54 17.57
CA ASP A 60 28.17 -10.94 17.28
C ASP A 60 29.51 -11.32 17.92
N TRP A 61 29.42 -11.99 19.06
CA TRP A 61 30.61 -12.43 19.79
C TRP A 61 31.41 -13.50 19.04
N ASN A 62 30.77 -14.23 18.10
CA ASN A 62 31.50 -15.21 17.28
C ASN A 62 32.40 -14.53 16.25
N LEU A 63 31.93 -13.37 15.68
CA LEU A 63 32.78 -12.59 14.80
C LEU A 63 33.87 -11.88 15.56
N TYR A 64 33.58 -11.38 16.76
CA TYR A 64 34.60 -10.78 17.61
C TYR A 64 35.75 -11.73 17.90
N SER A 65 35.44 -13.00 18.21
CA SER A 65 36.48 -14.02 18.50
C SER A 65 37.39 -14.35 17.31
N ARG A 66 36.97 -14.03 16.08
CA ARG A 66 37.73 -14.32 14.84
C ARG A 66 38.47 -13.11 14.30
N PHE A 67 37.87 -11.91 14.44
CA PHE A 67 38.36 -10.72 13.79
C PHE A 67 38.82 -9.61 14.77
N GLU A 68 38.65 -9.82 16.07
CA GLU A 68 38.95 -8.85 17.14
C GLU A 68 38.29 -7.48 16.93
N LYS A 69 37.17 -7.43 16.15
CA LYS A 69 36.38 -6.26 15.86
C LYS A 69 34.94 -6.50 16.25
N TYR A 70 34.29 -5.46 16.77
CA TYR A 70 32.89 -5.52 17.16
C TYR A 70 31.99 -5.31 15.95
N PHE A 71 31.18 -6.32 15.60
CA PHE A 71 30.18 -6.27 14.56
C PHE A 71 28.79 -6.43 15.14
N LEU A 72 27.87 -5.61 14.65
CA LEU A 72 26.44 -5.72 14.95
C LEU A 72 25.74 -6.51 13.85
N LYS A 73 24.90 -7.46 14.26
CA LYS A 73 23.96 -8.12 13.34
C LYS A 73 22.89 -7.14 12.94
N LEU A 74 22.77 -6.87 11.64
CA LEU A 74 21.67 -6.13 11.05
C LEU A 74 20.61 -7.13 10.59
N PHE A 75 19.37 -6.82 10.90
CA PHE A 75 18.23 -7.63 10.50
C PHE A 75 17.28 -6.78 9.67
N THR A 76 16.69 -7.36 8.64
CA THR A 76 15.58 -6.79 7.89
C THR A 76 14.27 -7.29 8.49
N ASP A 77 13.39 -6.37 8.78
CA ASP A 77 12.01 -6.67 9.18
C ASP A 77 11.15 -6.49 7.92
N GLU A 78 10.75 -7.60 7.31
CA GLU A 78 9.76 -7.57 6.22
C GLU A 78 8.38 -7.26 6.81
N ARG A 79 8.06 -5.98 6.92
CA ARG A 79 6.73 -5.55 7.34
C ARG A 79 5.83 -5.40 6.13
N GLN A 80 4.71 -6.09 6.17
CA GLN A 80 3.60 -5.83 5.30
C GLN A 80 3.13 -4.37 5.52
N MET A 81 3.16 -3.57 4.46
CA MET A 81 2.56 -2.25 4.48
C MET A 81 1.04 -2.37 4.44
N GLN A 82 0.35 -1.41 5.01
CA GLN A 82 -1.09 -1.27 4.85
C GLN A 82 -1.36 -0.15 3.86
N ILE A 83 -1.88 -0.50 2.70
CA ILE A 83 -2.25 0.46 1.65
C ILE A 83 -3.74 0.74 1.76
N GLN A 84 -4.08 1.99 2.04
CA GLN A 84 -5.47 2.45 2.11
C GLN A 84 -5.75 3.28 0.86
N ILE A 85 -6.68 2.83 0.03
CA ILE A 85 -7.06 3.51 -1.22
C ILE A 85 -8.43 4.15 -1.02
N PHE A 86 -8.43 5.46 -0.94
CA PHE A 86 -9.63 6.28 -0.82
C PHE A 86 -10.14 6.63 -2.21
N LEU A 87 -11.31 6.16 -2.55
CA LEU A 87 -11.97 6.41 -3.83
C LEU A 87 -13.14 7.36 -3.59
N ASP A 88 -13.07 8.52 -4.21
CA ASP A 88 -14.18 9.48 -4.24
C ASP A 88 -15.29 8.96 -5.15
N CYS A 89 -16.46 8.74 -4.56
CA CYS A 89 -17.63 8.23 -5.23
C CYS A 89 -18.68 9.33 -5.51
N SER A 90 -18.26 10.60 -5.53
CA SER A 90 -19.14 11.73 -5.82
C SER A 90 -19.69 11.72 -7.24
N ALA A 91 -20.76 12.48 -7.46
CA ALA A 91 -21.39 12.63 -8.76
C ALA A 91 -20.45 13.26 -9.81
N SER A 92 -19.56 14.17 -9.40
CA SER A 92 -18.55 14.78 -10.29
C SER A 92 -17.56 13.76 -10.85
N MET A 93 -17.30 12.70 -10.09
CA MET A 93 -16.40 11.61 -10.49
C MET A 93 -17.04 10.63 -11.49
N GLY A 94 -18.36 10.51 -11.56
CA GLY A 94 -18.97 9.47 -12.38
C GLY A 94 -20.20 9.83 -13.18
N LYS A 95 -21.10 10.65 -12.64
CA LYS A 95 -22.39 10.93 -13.25
C LYS A 95 -22.27 11.70 -14.56
N GLU A 96 -21.39 12.69 -14.59
CA GLU A 96 -21.19 13.55 -15.77
C GLU A 96 -20.21 12.92 -16.77
N ASN A 97 -19.26 12.11 -16.30
CA ASN A 97 -18.25 11.49 -17.14
C ASN A 97 -17.98 10.03 -16.72
N PRO A 98 -18.71 9.05 -17.29
CA PRO A 98 -18.52 7.64 -16.99
C PRO A 98 -17.09 7.11 -17.21
N LYS A 99 -16.33 7.74 -18.12
CA LYS A 99 -14.93 7.36 -18.35
C LYS A 99 -14.05 7.73 -17.17
N LYS A 100 -14.33 8.83 -16.48
CA LYS A 100 -13.60 9.30 -15.31
C LYS A 100 -13.74 8.31 -14.15
N ALA A 101 -14.97 7.86 -13.86
CA ALA A 101 -15.23 6.78 -12.90
C ALA A 101 -14.47 5.50 -13.25
N ALA A 102 -14.52 5.08 -14.54
CA ALA A 102 -13.83 3.89 -14.99
C ALA A 102 -12.30 3.99 -14.84
N TYR A 103 -11.71 5.16 -15.10
CA TYR A 103 -10.28 5.41 -14.85
C TYR A 103 -9.94 5.40 -13.37
N ALA A 104 -10.80 6.00 -12.52
CA ALA A 104 -10.59 6.00 -11.07
C ALA A 104 -10.59 4.57 -10.50
N ILE A 105 -11.57 3.76 -10.92
CA ILE A 105 -11.65 2.34 -10.54
C ILE A 105 -10.42 1.58 -11.06
N ALA A 106 -10.02 1.79 -12.32
CA ALA A 106 -8.85 1.13 -12.90
C ALA A 106 -7.56 1.51 -12.16
N THR A 107 -7.41 2.78 -11.76
CA THR A 107 -6.27 3.24 -10.97
C THR A 107 -6.26 2.61 -9.59
N ALA A 108 -7.41 2.57 -8.91
CA ALA A 108 -7.56 1.91 -7.62
C ALA A 108 -7.23 0.42 -7.71
N ALA A 109 -7.73 -0.28 -8.75
CA ALA A 109 -7.43 -1.68 -9.01
C ALA A 109 -5.94 -1.91 -9.30
N ALA A 110 -5.30 -1.04 -10.07
CA ALA A 110 -3.87 -1.15 -10.38
C ALA A 110 -3.01 -1.05 -9.11
N LEU A 111 -3.27 -0.05 -8.28
CA LEU A 111 -2.55 0.15 -7.03
C LEU A 111 -2.76 -1.03 -6.07
N GLY A 112 -3.99 -1.49 -5.93
CA GLY A 112 -4.31 -2.65 -5.10
C GLY A 112 -3.66 -3.93 -5.61
N PHE A 113 -3.63 -4.15 -6.93
CA PHE A 113 -2.98 -5.32 -7.53
C PHE A 113 -1.47 -5.32 -7.24
N LEU A 114 -0.79 -4.19 -7.45
CA LEU A 114 0.64 -4.06 -7.19
C LEU A 114 0.95 -4.29 -5.70
N SER A 115 0.11 -3.76 -4.81
CA SER A 115 0.28 -3.93 -3.36
C SER A 115 0.12 -5.40 -2.96
N VAL A 116 -0.94 -6.07 -3.41
CA VAL A 116 -1.15 -7.50 -3.11
C VAL A 116 -0.08 -8.39 -3.75
N HIS A 117 0.44 -7.99 -4.92
CA HIS A 117 1.56 -8.68 -5.56
C HIS A 117 2.84 -8.60 -4.72
N ASN A 118 3.03 -7.49 -4.01
CA ASN A 118 4.14 -7.28 -3.07
C ASN A 118 3.87 -7.84 -1.66
N MET A 119 2.81 -8.62 -1.49
CA MET A 119 2.39 -9.18 -0.20
C MET A 119 1.92 -8.14 0.83
N ASP A 120 1.61 -6.92 0.41
CA ASP A 120 1.05 -5.89 1.26
C ASP A 120 -0.45 -6.08 1.51
N LYS A 121 -0.96 -5.43 2.55
CA LYS A 121 -2.38 -5.39 2.88
C LYS A 121 -3.04 -4.21 2.20
N VAL A 122 -4.21 -4.41 1.61
CA VAL A 122 -4.96 -3.36 0.92
C VAL A 122 -6.34 -3.20 1.54
N SER A 123 -6.82 -1.97 1.62
CA SER A 123 -8.23 -1.68 1.89
C SER A 123 -8.72 -0.56 0.97
N TYR A 124 -9.97 -0.69 0.52
CA TYR A 124 -10.64 0.33 -0.28
C TYR A 124 -11.64 1.08 0.57
N LYS A 125 -11.49 2.40 0.61
CA LYS A 125 -12.37 3.30 1.33
C LYS A 125 -13.19 4.09 0.32
N LEU A 126 -14.49 3.80 0.22
CA LEU A 126 -15.40 4.53 -0.64
C LEU A 126 -15.88 5.78 0.08
N MET A 127 -15.49 6.94 -0.43
CA MET A 127 -15.87 8.23 0.16
C MET A 127 -17.21 8.68 -0.43
N ARG A 128 -18.18 8.91 0.44
CA ARG A 128 -19.52 9.39 0.10
C ARG A 128 -20.00 10.35 1.17
N GLU A 129 -20.66 11.42 0.78
CA GLU A 129 -21.10 12.45 1.72
C GLU A 129 -19.96 12.89 2.67
N ASN A 130 -20.09 12.63 3.95
CA ASN A 130 -19.14 12.98 5.00
C ASN A 130 -18.47 11.76 5.66
N ARG A 131 -18.50 10.59 5.00
CA ARG A 131 -18.01 9.32 5.57
C ARG A 131 -17.20 8.50 4.56
N SER A 132 -16.37 7.62 5.12
CA SER A 132 -15.68 6.58 4.37
C SER A 132 -16.24 5.21 4.73
N GLU A 133 -16.71 4.49 3.74
CA GLU A 133 -17.18 3.11 3.88
C GLU A 133 -16.04 2.15 3.54
N ASP A 134 -15.92 1.06 4.29
CA ASP A 134 -14.94 -0.02 4.06
C ASP A 134 -15.68 -1.33 3.76
N PRO A 135 -16.21 -1.51 2.55
CA PRO A 135 -17.07 -2.64 2.24
C PRO A 135 -16.32 -3.97 2.20
N PHE A 136 -15.02 -3.94 1.99
CA PHE A 136 -14.21 -5.16 1.78
C PHE A 136 -13.31 -5.50 2.96
N GLY A 137 -13.13 -4.59 3.91
CA GLY A 137 -12.17 -4.74 4.99
C GLY A 137 -10.72 -4.84 4.49
N THR A 138 -9.88 -5.51 5.25
CA THR A 138 -8.48 -5.72 4.87
C THR A 138 -8.35 -6.89 3.91
N ILE A 139 -7.85 -6.61 2.71
CA ILE A 139 -7.63 -7.56 1.63
C ILE A 139 -6.21 -8.07 1.70
N VAL A 140 -6.05 -9.40 1.72
CA VAL A 140 -4.76 -10.10 1.69
C VAL A 140 -4.82 -11.19 0.63
N GLY A 141 -3.84 -11.16 -0.30
CA GLY A 141 -3.70 -12.16 -1.36
C GLY A 141 -4.61 -11.97 -2.57
N LYS A 142 -4.20 -12.56 -3.68
CA LYS A 142 -4.82 -12.38 -5.01
C LYS A 142 -6.31 -12.76 -5.05
N ASN A 143 -6.71 -13.85 -4.40
CA ASN A 143 -8.10 -14.32 -4.47
C ASN A 143 -9.09 -13.36 -3.79
N ALA A 144 -8.72 -12.79 -2.64
CA ALA A 144 -9.52 -11.79 -1.95
C ALA A 144 -9.57 -10.49 -2.76
N PHE A 145 -8.46 -10.11 -3.38
CA PHE A 145 -8.36 -8.94 -4.25
C PHE A 145 -9.33 -9.03 -5.43
N PHE A 146 -9.31 -10.12 -6.21
CA PHE A 146 -10.20 -10.25 -7.39
C PHE A 146 -11.68 -10.23 -7.02
N ARG A 147 -12.07 -10.79 -5.88
CA ARG A 147 -13.45 -10.66 -5.37
C ARG A 147 -13.81 -9.21 -5.09
N ALA A 148 -12.96 -8.49 -4.37
CA ALA A 148 -13.20 -7.10 -4.05
C ALA A 148 -13.27 -6.22 -5.32
N ILE A 149 -12.41 -6.46 -6.31
CA ILE A 149 -12.42 -5.72 -7.58
C ILE A 149 -13.69 -5.94 -8.37
N SER A 150 -14.20 -7.18 -8.42
CA SER A 150 -15.46 -7.49 -9.07
C SER A 150 -16.65 -6.73 -8.48
N GLU A 151 -16.62 -6.47 -7.18
CA GLU A 151 -17.62 -5.63 -6.50
C GLU A 151 -17.34 -4.13 -6.69
N LEU A 152 -16.07 -3.72 -6.64
CA LEU A 152 -15.66 -2.33 -6.85
C LEU A 152 -16.08 -1.80 -8.23
N GLU A 153 -16.08 -2.63 -9.27
CA GLU A 153 -16.59 -2.28 -10.60
C GLU A 153 -18.08 -1.90 -10.61
N ASN A 154 -18.84 -2.36 -9.61
CA ASN A 154 -20.26 -2.06 -9.46
C ASN A 154 -20.52 -0.83 -8.58
N THR A 155 -19.47 -0.14 -8.14
CA THR A 155 -19.60 1.07 -7.33
C THR A 155 -20.39 2.13 -8.07
N GLU A 156 -21.39 2.69 -7.40
CA GLU A 156 -22.18 3.79 -7.88
C GLU A 156 -21.53 5.10 -7.47
N PHE A 157 -21.50 6.06 -8.40
CA PHE A 157 -21.02 7.40 -8.20
C PHE A 157 -22.23 8.33 -8.16
N SER A 158 -22.53 8.83 -7.00
CA SER A 158 -23.71 9.66 -6.72
C SER A 158 -23.42 10.57 -5.54
N GLU A 159 -24.18 11.62 -5.40
CA GLU A 159 -24.11 12.53 -4.28
C GLU A 159 -22.87 13.46 -4.29
N GLU A 160 -22.78 14.32 -3.32
CA GLU A 160 -21.61 15.16 -3.06
C GLU A 160 -20.72 14.50 -2.01
N THR A 161 -19.43 14.80 -2.02
CA THR A 161 -18.49 14.24 -1.04
C THR A 161 -17.73 15.37 -0.35
N ASP A 162 -17.81 15.42 0.97
CA ASP A 162 -16.90 16.19 1.80
C ASP A 162 -15.64 15.34 2.10
N LEU A 163 -14.60 15.54 1.30
CA LEU A 163 -13.36 14.77 1.37
C LEU A 163 -12.69 14.91 2.75
N GLU A 164 -12.73 16.10 3.34
CA GLU A 164 -12.10 16.36 4.63
C GLU A 164 -12.81 15.58 5.75
N ALA A 165 -14.14 15.65 5.79
CA ALA A 165 -14.94 14.91 6.77
C ALA A 165 -14.81 13.39 6.58
N ALA A 166 -14.86 12.91 5.33
CA ALA A 166 -14.74 11.50 5.01
C ALA A 166 -13.38 10.92 5.42
N ILE A 167 -12.28 11.66 5.24
CA ILE A 167 -10.95 11.23 5.62
C ILE A 167 -10.77 11.29 7.14
N LYS A 168 -11.19 12.38 7.79
CA LYS A 168 -11.10 12.53 9.26
C LYS A 168 -11.92 11.47 10.01
N GLY A 169 -13.05 11.06 9.45
CA GLY A 169 -13.92 10.03 10.01
C GLY A 169 -13.37 8.59 9.86
N CYS A 170 -12.25 8.41 9.13
CA CYS A 170 -11.70 7.08 8.91
C CYS A 170 -10.93 6.58 10.16
N PRO A 171 -11.38 5.50 10.82
CA PRO A 171 -10.64 4.91 11.92
C PRO A 171 -9.31 4.35 11.41
N ASN A 172 -8.25 4.49 12.19
CA ASN A 172 -6.90 3.99 11.90
C ASN A 172 -6.13 4.72 10.77
N LEU A 173 -6.53 5.92 10.40
CA LEU A 173 -5.70 6.77 9.55
C LEU A 173 -4.44 7.18 10.34
N GLY A 174 -3.27 6.82 9.83
CA GLY A 174 -1.99 7.16 10.44
C GLY A 174 -1.48 6.23 11.56
N ASN A 175 -2.20 5.19 11.90
CA ASN A 175 -1.75 4.18 12.85
C ASN A 175 -0.92 3.09 12.17
N GLY A 176 0.40 3.24 12.13
CA GLY A 176 1.32 2.21 11.65
C GLY A 176 2.06 2.58 10.36
N ASN A 177 2.82 1.62 9.82
CA ASN A 177 3.51 1.75 8.54
C ASN A 177 2.52 1.51 7.41
N GLY A 178 2.12 2.58 6.72
CA GLY A 178 1.16 2.46 5.62
C GLY A 178 1.21 3.64 4.66
N LEU A 179 0.54 3.47 3.54
CA LEU A 179 0.34 4.51 2.53
C LEU A 179 -1.16 4.74 2.36
N ALA A 180 -1.59 5.99 2.42
CA ALA A 180 -2.93 6.41 2.04
C ALA A 180 -2.87 7.08 0.66
N VAL A 181 -3.70 6.60 -0.26
CA VAL A 181 -3.82 7.15 -1.61
C VAL A 181 -5.24 7.64 -1.81
N ILE A 182 -5.39 8.90 -2.20
CA ILE A 182 -6.71 9.51 -2.48
C ILE A 182 -6.87 9.65 -3.99
N ILE A 183 -7.97 9.13 -4.51
CA ILE A 183 -8.35 9.20 -5.92
C ILE A 183 -9.62 10.05 -6.01
N SER A 184 -9.47 11.29 -6.41
CA SER A 184 -10.55 12.29 -6.57
C SER A 184 -10.13 13.32 -7.62
N ASP A 185 -11.09 14.07 -8.15
CA ASP A 185 -10.83 15.27 -8.94
C ASP A 185 -10.70 16.54 -8.07
N PHE A 186 -10.91 16.38 -6.76
CA PHE A 186 -10.87 17.46 -5.78
C PHE A 186 -11.81 18.63 -6.07
N PHE A 187 -12.85 18.39 -6.85
CA PHE A 187 -13.94 19.36 -7.04
C PHE A 187 -14.84 19.32 -5.81
N THR A 188 -14.49 20.11 -4.82
CA THR A 188 -15.31 20.36 -3.64
C THR A 188 -15.71 21.83 -3.66
N ASP A 189 -16.99 22.13 -3.59
CA ASP A 189 -17.45 23.48 -3.32
C ASP A 189 -16.99 23.85 -1.90
N ARG A 190 -16.25 24.98 -1.83
CA ARG A 190 -15.81 25.57 -0.56
C ARG A 190 -16.90 26.47 -0.01
#